data_5c25781d1fa3916a7ead56f582b44132
#
_entry.id   5c25781d1fa3916a7ead56f582b44132
#
_cell.length_a   1.000
_cell.length_b   1.000
_cell.length_c   1.000
_cell.angle_alpha   90.00
_cell.angle_beta   90.00
_cell.angle_gamma   90.00
#
_symmetry.space_group_name_H-M   'P 1'
#
loop_
_entity.id
_entity.type
_entity.pdbx_description
1 polymer ?
#
loop_
_entity_poly.entity_id
_entity_poly.type
_entity_poly.pdbx_seq_one_letter_code
_entity_poly.pdbx_strand_id
1 'polypeptide(L)'
;MVAAATTVAFGMNAQDASVETQAIGVVIDAHALVDVVDDEIVFDFSNDDPAEAGGAFVLGANKQSSTFLNYSLMLSNAGLADGSISVRIANMNEGMSLSLLADGNQPAGLPANQYGTLGNVTPAFDATAGAVPVKLTATDQVLIENIGTSYTGNGSGNGYELTYFVSIEDYALLDADNGSQDMGTVTYTITE
;
A
#
# COMPACT_ATOMS: atom_id res chain seq x y z
N MET A 1 -93.20 -8.58 -9.70
CA MET A 1 -92.04 -9.47 -10.11
C MET A 1 -90.79 -8.92 -9.47
N VAL A 2 -90.34 -9.54 -8.38
CA VAL A 2 -89.09 -9.09 -7.71
C VAL A 2 -88.00 -10.07 -8.12
N ALA A 3 -86.95 -9.59 -8.80
CA ALA A 3 -85.81 -10.39 -9.17
C ALA A 3 -84.81 -10.46 -8.00
N ALA A 4 -84.60 -11.63 -7.47
CA ALA A 4 -83.58 -11.88 -6.45
C ALA A 4 -82.19 -11.98 -7.15
N ALA A 5 -81.29 -11.07 -6.80
CA ALA A 5 -79.88 -11.17 -7.22
C ALA A 5 -79.11 -12.07 -6.27
N THR A 6 -78.65 -13.22 -6.75
CA THR A 6 -77.76 -14.12 -6.00
C THR A 6 -76.35 -13.68 -6.15
N THR A 7 -75.73 -13.15 -5.08
CA THR A 7 -74.31 -12.82 -5.05
C THR A 7 -73.50 -14.07 -4.71
N VAL A 8 -72.73 -14.57 -5.66
CA VAL A 8 -71.76 -15.66 -5.41
C VAL A 8 -70.46 -15.00 -4.92
N ALA A 9 -70.14 -15.14 -3.65
CA ALA A 9 -68.84 -14.77 -3.09
C ALA A 9 -67.84 -15.87 -3.40
N PHE A 10 -66.90 -15.59 -4.29
CA PHE A 10 -65.72 -16.38 -4.47
C PHE A 10 -64.76 -16.07 -3.32
N GLY A 11 -64.69 -16.98 -2.36
CA GLY A 11 -63.60 -16.95 -1.39
C GLY A 11 -62.28 -17.24 -2.10
N MET A 12 -61.50 -16.22 -2.29
CA MET A 12 -60.08 -16.41 -2.64
C MET A 12 -59.38 -16.94 -1.43
N ASN A 13 -59.16 -18.24 -1.35
CA ASN A 13 -58.16 -18.79 -0.43
C ASN A 13 -56.82 -18.35 -0.95
N ALA A 14 -56.21 -17.35 -0.31
CA ALA A 14 -54.80 -17.13 -0.44
C ALA A 14 -54.11 -18.37 0.13
N GLN A 15 -53.69 -19.27 -0.75
CA GLN A 15 -52.91 -20.43 -0.37
C GLN A 15 -51.51 -19.95 -0.11
N ASP A 16 -51.15 -19.85 1.18
CA ASP A 16 -49.80 -19.60 1.61
C ASP A 16 -48.90 -20.71 1.05
N ALA A 17 -47.86 -20.35 0.34
CA ALA A 17 -46.92 -21.32 -0.21
C ALA A 17 -46.14 -21.96 0.96
N SER A 18 -45.97 -23.30 0.91
CA SER A 18 -45.18 -24.01 1.92
C SER A 18 -43.70 -23.63 1.94
N VAL A 19 -43.25 -22.88 0.96
CA VAL A 19 -41.88 -22.34 0.82
C VAL A 19 -41.98 -20.90 0.29
N GLU A 20 -41.47 -19.96 1.05
CA GLU A 20 -41.34 -18.57 0.64
C GLU A 20 -39.85 -18.21 0.49
N THR A 21 -39.50 -17.50 -0.54
CA THR A 21 -38.11 -17.10 -0.84
C THR A 21 -38.03 -15.58 -0.90
N GLN A 22 -37.06 -15.05 -0.18
CA GLN A 22 -36.70 -13.64 -0.22
C GLN A 22 -35.32 -13.48 -0.84
N ALA A 23 -35.20 -12.63 -1.86
CA ALA A 23 -33.91 -12.26 -2.41
C ALA A 23 -33.29 -11.14 -1.55
N ILE A 24 -32.04 -11.32 -1.15
CA ILE A 24 -31.25 -10.31 -0.46
C ILE A 24 -30.13 -9.90 -1.40
N GLY A 25 -30.04 -8.61 -1.75
CA GLY A 25 -28.98 -8.04 -2.56
C GLY A 25 -27.98 -7.29 -1.67
N VAL A 26 -26.69 -7.49 -1.92
CA VAL A 26 -25.61 -6.70 -1.33
C VAL A 26 -24.84 -6.07 -2.48
N VAL A 27 -24.56 -4.77 -2.40
CA VAL A 27 -23.75 -4.03 -3.37
C VAL A 27 -22.47 -3.61 -2.66
N ILE A 28 -21.32 -3.94 -3.24
CA ILE A 28 -20.01 -3.50 -2.78
C ILE A 28 -19.29 -2.91 -3.99
N ASP A 29 -18.86 -1.65 -3.86
CA ASP A 29 -18.14 -0.95 -4.93
C ASP A 29 -16.65 -1.32 -4.90
N ALA A 30 -16.05 -1.43 -6.10
CA ALA A 30 -14.61 -1.55 -6.25
C ALA A 30 -13.91 -0.28 -5.75
N HIS A 31 -12.76 -0.44 -5.09
CA HIS A 31 -11.95 0.68 -4.63
C HIS A 31 -10.48 0.26 -4.47
N ALA A 32 -9.59 1.23 -4.61
CA ALA A 32 -8.15 1.08 -4.38
C ALA A 32 -7.66 2.28 -3.56
N LEU A 33 -7.12 2.00 -2.38
CA LEU A 33 -6.58 3.01 -1.45
C LEU A 33 -5.21 2.57 -1.01
N VAL A 34 -4.24 3.49 -1.02
CA VAL A 34 -2.88 3.29 -0.50
C VAL A 34 -2.52 4.46 0.40
N ASP A 35 -1.82 4.17 1.49
CA ASP A 35 -1.39 5.14 2.49
C ASP A 35 -0.01 4.77 3.03
N VAL A 36 0.76 5.78 3.42
CA VAL A 36 2.04 5.62 4.11
C VAL A 36 1.91 6.28 5.48
N VAL A 37 2.31 5.56 6.52
CA VAL A 37 2.06 5.98 7.91
C VAL A 37 2.74 7.29 8.26
N ASP A 38 3.96 7.52 7.77
CA ASP A 38 4.71 8.74 8.01
C ASP A 38 4.73 9.60 6.74
N ASP A 39 4.17 10.79 6.81
CA ASP A 39 4.12 11.75 5.69
C ASP A 39 5.51 12.29 5.31
N GLU A 40 6.46 12.25 6.26
CA GLU A 40 7.82 12.74 6.08
C GLU A 40 8.83 11.79 6.73
N ILE A 41 9.91 11.50 6.02
CA ILE A 41 11.09 10.79 6.54
C ILE A 41 12.28 11.73 6.48
N VAL A 42 12.89 12.00 7.62
CA VAL A 42 14.06 12.86 7.74
C VAL A 42 15.31 12.02 7.97
N PHE A 43 16.32 12.23 7.13
CA PHE A 43 17.68 11.74 7.34
C PHE A 43 18.54 12.86 7.89
N ASP A 44 18.88 12.80 9.18
CA ASP A 44 19.70 13.81 9.85
C ASP A 44 21.19 13.46 9.74
N PHE A 45 21.94 14.32 9.10
CA PHE A 45 23.39 14.20 8.89
C PHE A 45 24.20 15.21 9.69
N SER A 46 23.58 15.96 10.59
CA SER A 46 24.22 17.04 11.35
C SER A 46 25.40 16.59 12.23
N ASN A 47 25.52 15.29 12.47
CA ASN A 47 26.60 14.69 13.25
C ASN A 47 27.63 13.90 12.40
N ASP A 48 27.52 13.96 11.08
CA ASP A 48 28.39 13.21 10.15
C ASP A 48 29.50 14.11 9.53
N ASP A 49 29.71 15.29 10.10
CA ASP A 49 30.77 16.22 9.70
C ASP A 49 32.17 15.61 9.85
N PRO A 50 33.09 15.90 8.93
CA PRO A 50 34.47 15.47 9.06
C PRO A 50 35.09 15.98 10.35
N ALA A 51 35.69 15.09 11.15
CA ALA A 51 36.33 15.46 12.42
C ALA A 51 37.62 16.26 12.24
N GLU A 52 38.25 16.20 11.04
CA GLU A 52 39.53 16.85 10.73
C GLU A 52 39.51 17.42 9.29
N ALA A 53 40.30 18.47 9.10
CA ALA A 53 40.51 19.06 7.77
C ALA A 53 41.08 18.02 6.79
N GLY A 54 40.45 17.88 5.62
CA GLY A 54 40.78 16.87 4.60
C GLY A 54 40.04 15.55 4.78
N GLY A 55 39.24 15.39 5.82
CA GLY A 55 38.28 14.31 5.96
C GLY A 55 37.12 14.46 4.95
N ALA A 56 36.56 13.35 4.50
CA ALA A 56 35.35 13.35 3.69
C ALA A 56 34.12 13.34 4.62
N PHE A 57 33.05 13.98 4.15
CA PHE A 57 31.72 13.74 4.69
C PHE A 57 31.33 12.30 4.35
N VAL A 58 31.06 11.50 5.34
CA VAL A 58 30.72 10.08 5.18
C VAL A 58 29.37 9.85 5.82
N LEU A 59 28.39 9.46 5.01
CA LEU A 59 27.14 8.94 5.58
C LEU A 59 27.49 7.73 6.42
N GLY A 60 27.24 7.80 7.73
CA GLY A 60 27.44 6.67 8.62
C GLY A 60 26.75 5.43 8.05
N ALA A 61 27.34 4.25 8.26
CA ALA A 61 26.96 3.00 7.60
C ALA A 61 25.49 2.56 7.77
N ASN A 62 24.66 3.38 8.44
CA ASN A 62 23.29 3.03 8.83
C ASN A 62 22.31 4.19 8.73
N LYS A 63 22.46 5.11 7.78
CA LYS A 63 21.41 6.10 7.54
C LYS A 63 20.25 5.42 6.81
N GLN A 64 19.40 4.83 7.61
CA GLN A 64 18.16 4.20 7.20
C GLN A 64 17.01 4.73 8.06
N SER A 65 15.82 4.73 7.50
CA SER A 65 14.57 5.03 8.20
C SER A 65 13.49 4.10 7.69
N SER A 66 12.54 3.73 8.53
CA SER A 66 11.45 2.85 8.14
C SER A 66 10.09 3.46 8.45
N THR A 67 9.12 3.10 7.63
CA THR A 67 7.70 3.40 7.76
C THR A 67 6.87 2.22 7.30
N PHE A 68 5.54 2.35 7.31
CA PHE A 68 4.62 1.29 6.89
C PHE A 68 3.74 1.76 5.73
N LEU A 69 3.62 0.90 4.72
CA LEU A 69 2.69 1.04 3.60
C LEU A 69 1.44 0.22 3.88
N ASN A 70 0.31 0.89 3.95
CA ASN A 70 -1.00 0.29 4.16
C ASN A 70 -1.84 0.42 2.89
N TYR A 71 -2.69 -0.56 2.61
CA TYR A 71 -3.64 -0.45 1.51
C TYR A 71 -4.96 -1.20 1.77
N SER A 72 -5.96 -0.84 1.00
CA SER A 72 -7.22 -1.56 0.85
C SER A 72 -7.57 -1.63 -0.62
N LEU A 73 -7.77 -2.84 -1.14
CA LEU A 73 -8.13 -3.10 -2.53
C LEU A 73 -9.37 -4.00 -2.58
N MET A 74 -10.37 -3.55 -3.32
CA MET A 74 -11.55 -4.33 -3.67
C MET A 74 -11.65 -4.42 -5.18
N LEU A 75 -11.28 -5.56 -5.74
CA LEU A 75 -11.32 -5.80 -7.17
C LEU A 75 -12.76 -5.95 -7.67
N SER A 76 -13.02 -5.45 -8.87
CA SER A 76 -14.33 -5.61 -9.55
C SER A 76 -14.64 -7.06 -9.92
N ASN A 77 -13.63 -7.91 -10.00
CA ASN A 77 -13.75 -9.34 -10.31
C ASN A 77 -13.10 -10.18 -9.21
N ALA A 78 -13.94 -10.75 -8.35
CA ALA A 78 -13.50 -11.62 -7.27
C ALA A 78 -12.78 -12.87 -7.81
N GLY A 79 -11.60 -13.16 -7.29
CA GLY A 79 -10.78 -14.31 -7.65
C GLY A 79 -9.60 -13.98 -8.57
N LEU A 80 -9.47 -12.76 -9.05
CA LEU A 80 -8.25 -12.27 -9.66
C LEU A 80 -7.28 -11.76 -8.57
N ALA A 81 -6.00 -11.81 -8.85
CA ALA A 81 -4.93 -11.26 -8.03
C ALA A 81 -3.96 -10.55 -8.96
N ASP A 82 -4.47 -9.52 -9.64
CA ASP A 82 -3.78 -8.72 -10.64
C ASP A 82 -3.49 -7.28 -10.20
N GLY A 83 -3.94 -6.92 -9.00
CA GLY A 83 -3.58 -5.66 -8.38
C GLY A 83 -2.07 -5.56 -8.10
N SER A 84 -1.54 -4.33 -8.19
CA SER A 84 -0.14 -4.05 -7.91
C SER A 84 0.06 -2.68 -7.28
N ILE A 85 1.19 -2.52 -6.57
CA ILE A 85 1.65 -1.22 -6.09
C ILE A 85 3.02 -0.97 -6.70
N SER A 86 3.16 0.18 -7.36
CA SER A 86 4.43 0.68 -7.87
C SER A 86 4.95 1.84 -7.03
N VAL A 87 6.28 2.04 -7.08
CA VAL A 87 7.00 3.11 -6.41
C VAL A 87 7.90 3.85 -7.39
N ARG A 88 8.03 5.16 -7.22
CA ARG A 88 9.00 6.00 -7.93
C ARG A 88 9.45 7.15 -7.04
N ILE A 89 10.58 7.77 -7.40
CA ILE A 89 11.02 9.01 -6.77
C ILE A 89 11.14 10.11 -7.81
N ALA A 90 10.75 11.34 -7.43
CA ALA A 90 10.94 12.53 -8.24
C ALA A 90 11.74 13.58 -7.45
N ASN A 91 12.39 14.48 -8.17
CA ASN A 91 13.14 15.62 -7.59
C ASN A 91 14.23 15.20 -6.59
N MET A 92 14.89 14.07 -6.85
CA MET A 92 16.00 13.63 -6.01
C MET A 92 17.14 14.65 -6.05
N ASN A 93 17.71 14.95 -4.88
CA ASN A 93 18.88 15.82 -4.77
C ASN A 93 20.05 15.24 -5.58
N GLU A 94 20.72 16.08 -6.37
CA GLU A 94 21.89 15.67 -7.14
C GLU A 94 23.02 15.22 -6.20
N GLY A 95 23.74 14.20 -6.59
CA GLY A 95 24.82 13.64 -5.78
C GLY A 95 24.40 12.59 -4.75
N MET A 96 23.10 12.42 -4.52
CA MET A 96 22.56 11.43 -3.59
C MET A 96 21.62 10.43 -4.29
N SER A 97 21.41 9.29 -3.66
CA SER A 97 20.37 8.34 -4.06
C SER A 97 19.60 7.80 -2.87
N LEU A 98 18.34 7.47 -3.12
CA LEU A 98 17.48 6.78 -2.17
C LEU A 98 17.22 5.36 -2.68
N SER A 99 17.40 4.40 -1.82
CA SER A 99 17.11 2.98 -2.10
C SER A 99 16.09 2.46 -1.09
N LEU A 100 15.38 1.40 -1.47
CA LEU A 100 14.26 0.84 -0.72
C LEU A 100 14.38 -0.67 -0.62
N LEU A 101 14.02 -1.20 0.55
CA LEU A 101 13.60 -2.59 0.75
C LEU A 101 12.20 -2.60 1.39
N ALA A 102 11.45 -3.67 1.17
CA ALA A 102 10.15 -3.88 1.76
C ALA A 102 10.05 -5.26 2.41
N ASP A 103 9.35 -5.35 3.52
CA ASP A 103 9.02 -6.60 4.19
C ASP A 103 7.51 -6.67 4.42
N GLY A 104 6.90 -7.79 4.00
CA GLY A 104 5.46 -7.98 4.11
C GLY A 104 5.06 -8.44 5.51
N ASN A 105 4.15 -7.72 6.14
CA ASN A 105 3.58 -8.09 7.43
C ASN A 105 2.06 -8.25 7.33
N GLN A 106 1.55 -9.35 7.86
CA GLN A 106 0.12 -9.65 7.85
C GLN A 106 -0.60 -8.84 8.95
N PRO A 107 -1.89 -8.48 8.73
CA PRO A 107 -2.69 -7.83 9.76
C PRO A 107 -2.68 -8.62 11.06
N ALA A 108 -2.27 -7.98 12.14
CA ALA A 108 -2.09 -8.64 13.43
C ALA A 108 -3.40 -9.22 13.96
N GLY A 109 -3.37 -10.50 14.34
CA GLY A 109 -4.47 -11.17 15.03
C GLY A 109 -5.65 -11.61 14.14
N LEU A 110 -5.55 -11.48 12.82
CA LEU A 110 -6.58 -11.91 11.89
C LEU A 110 -6.16 -13.17 11.11
N PRO A 111 -7.05 -14.15 10.93
CA PRO A 111 -6.81 -15.28 10.04
C PRO A 111 -6.88 -14.86 8.56
N ALA A 112 -6.16 -15.56 7.69
CA ALA A 112 -6.02 -15.24 6.27
C ALA A 112 -7.34 -15.04 5.51
N ASN A 113 -8.39 -15.76 5.89
CA ASN A 113 -9.70 -15.63 5.26
C ASN A 113 -10.47 -14.35 5.62
N GLN A 114 -9.91 -13.50 6.48
CA GLN A 114 -10.53 -12.23 6.87
C GLN A 114 -9.87 -11.02 6.21
N TYR A 115 -8.61 -11.09 5.82
CA TYR A 115 -7.92 -9.97 5.15
C TYR A 115 -7.71 -10.18 3.64
N GLY A 116 -8.06 -11.33 3.11
CA GLY A 116 -8.00 -11.62 1.67
C GLY A 116 -6.62 -12.02 1.18
N THR A 117 -6.34 -11.80 -0.12
CA THR A 117 -5.06 -12.14 -0.76
C THR A 117 -4.15 -10.92 -0.77
N LEU A 118 -3.26 -10.85 0.22
CA LEU A 118 -2.18 -9.86 0.24
C LEU A 118 -1.20 -10.16 -0.90
N GLY A 119 -0.69 -9.11 -1.53
CA GLY A 119 0.32 -9.24 -2.57
C GLY A 119 1.67 -9.69 -2.02
N ASN A 120 2.57 -9.99 -2.93
CA ASN A 120 3.94 -10.35 -2.61
C ASN A 120 4.87 -9.16 -2.95
N VAL A 121 5.82 -8.90 -2.07
CA VAL A 121 6.92 -8.01 -2.41
C VAL A 121 7.67 -8.62 -3.59
N THR A 122 7.96 -7.82 -4.62
CA THR A 122 8.74 -8.32 -5.76
C THR A 122 10.16 -8.73 -5.31
N PRO A 123 10.76 -9.77 -5.89
CA PRO A 123 12.06 -10.29 -5.42
C PRO A 123 13.19 -9.26 -5.35
N ALA A 124 13.09 -8.17 -6.14
CA ALA A 124 14.08 -7.10 -6.12
C ALA A 124 14.02 -6.29 -4.81
N PHE A 125 12.83 -6.03 -4.29
CA PHE A 125 12.61 -5.21 -3.08
C PHE A 125 12.49 -6.00 -1.78
N ASP A 126 12.45 -7.34 -1.85
CA ASP A 126 12.23 -8.20 -0.69
C ASP A 126 13.39 -8.09 0.31
N ALA A 127 13.10 -7.69 1.55
CA ALA A 127 14.05 -7.48 2.64
C ALA A 127 14.58 -8.77 3.26
N THR A 128 14.73 -9.84 2.48
CA THR A 128 15.35 -11.09 2.96
C THR A 128 16.83 -10.89 3.31
N ALA A 129 17.36 -11.80 4.13
CA ALA A 129 18.76 -11.73 4.59
C ALA A 129 19.76 -11.65 3.42
N GLY A 130 20.52 -10.56 3.37
CA GLY A 130 21.50 -10.28 2.32
C GLY A 130 20.93 -9.57 1.08
N ALA A 131 19.68 -9.12 1.13
CA ALA A 131 19.12 -8.28 0.08
C ALA A 131 19.89 -6.97 -0.08
N VAL A 132 20.02 -6.53 -1.32
CA VAL A 132 20.63 -5.23 -1.65
C VAL A 132 19.50 -4.24 -1.89
N PRO A 133 19.49 -3.09 -1.18
CA PRO A 133 18.44 -2.08 -1.40
C PRO A 133 18.37 -1.64 -2.84
N VAL A 134 17.14 -1.55 -3.37
CA VAL A 134 16.89 -1.15 -4.76
C VAL A 134 16.86 0.36 -4.87
N LYS A 135 17.73 0.92 -5.72
CA LYS A 135 17.75 2.34 -6.01
C LYS A 135 16.43 2.77 -6.67
N LEU A 136 15.74 3.74 -6.07
CA LEU A 136 14.54 4.34 -6.63
C LEU A 136 14.89 5.23 -7.83
N THR A 137 14.02 5.22 -8.84
CA THR A 137 14.16 5.98 -10.06
C THR A 137 12.92 6.83 -10.34
N ALA A 138 13.01 7.71 -11.32
CA ALA A 138 11.87 8.53 -11.75
C ALA A 138 10.80 7.71 -12.51
N THR A 139 11.10 6.46 -12.88
CA THR A 139 10.15 5.56 -13.52
C THR A 139 9.52 4.65 -12.48
N ASP A 140 8.26 4.28 -12.69
CA ASP A 140 7.54 3.36 -11.82
C ASP A 140 8.24 1.99 -11.79
N GLN A 141 8.48 1.50 -10.56
CA GLN A 141 9.06 0.19 -10.27
C GLN A 141 8.03 -0.60 -9.48
N VAL A 142 7.68 -1.79 -9.92
CA VAL A 142 6.69 -2.62 -9.22
C VAL A 142 7.29 -3.09 -7.90
N LEU A 143 6.66 -2.68 -6.81
CA LEU A 143 7.05 -3.00 -5.43
C LEU A 143 6.31 -4.23 -4.90
N ILE A 144 4.99 -4.26 -5.08
CA ILE A 144 4.11 -5.33 -4.64
C ILE A 144 3.28 -5.79 -5.84
N GLU A 145 3.15 -7.08 -6.02
CA GLU A 145 2.41 -7.71 -7.12
C GLU A 145 1.45 -8.79 -6.62
N ASN A 146 0.53 -9.21 -7.50
CA ASN A 146 -0.43 -10.27 -7.21
C ASN A 146 -1.37 -9.96 -6.04
N ILE A 147 -1.81 -8.71 -5.92
CA ILE A 147 -2.77 -8.29 -4.90
C ILE A 147 -4.18 -8.67 -5.35
N GLY A 148 -4.84 -9.50 -4.56
CA GLY A 148 -6.28 -9.73 -4.70
C GLY A 148 -7.11 -8.77 -3.87
N THR A 149 -8.42 -8.99 -3.81
CA THR A 149 -9.28 -8.27 -2.87
C THR A 149 -8.77 -8.50 -1.45
N SER A 150 -8.29 -7.43 -0.79
CA SER A 150 -7.62 -7.52 0.51
C SER A 150 -7.43 -6.16 1.18
N TYR A 151 -7.04 -6.20 2.45
CA TYR A 151 -6.60 -5.03 3.20
C TYR A 151 -5.49 -5.41 4.18
N THR A 152 -4.58 -4.50 4.43
CA THR A 152 -3.40 -4.72 5.28
C THR A 152 -3.60 -4.36 6.75
N GLY A 153 -4.70 -3.73 7.11
CA GLY A 153 -4.85 -3.00 8.37
C GLY A 153 -4.33 -1.57 8.23
N ASN A 154 -4.46 -0.78 9.28
CA ASN A 154 -4.07 0.63 9.29
C ASN A 154 -3.00 0.89 10.36
N GLY A 155 -2.08 1.81 10.09
CA GLY A 155 -1.07 2.29 11.02
C GLY A 155 0.17 1.39 11.13
N SER A 156 1.09 1.79 12.00
CA SER A 156 2.38 1.12 12.21
C SER A 156 2.21 -0.34 12.64
N GLY A 157 3.09 -1.20 12.12
CA GLY A 157 3.07 -2.64 12.39
C GLY A 157 2.05 -3.43 11.56
N ASN A 158 1.32 -2.78 10.65
CA ASN A 158 0.44 -3.41 9.68
C ASN A 158 0.95 -3.13 8.26
N GLY A 159 0.63 -4.01 7.33
CA GLY A 159 1.00 -3.86 5.93
C GLY A 159 2.45 -4.21 5.65
N TYR A 160 3.14 -3.37 4.89
CA TYR A 160 4.51 -3.61 4.46
C TYR A 160 5.45 -2.61 5.13
N GLU A 161 6.42 -3.11 5.87
CA GLU A 161 7.49 -2.27 6.40
C GLU A 161 8.41 -1.85 5.24
N LEU A 162 8.56 -0.55 5.06
CA LEU A 162 9.41 0.06 4.05
C LEU A 162 10.66 0.58 4.72
N THR A 163 11.83 0.09 4.35
CA THR A 163 13.11 0.59 4.85
C THR A 163 13.84 1.33 3.75
N TYR A 164 14.08 2.61 3.97
CA TYR A 164 14.81 3.49 3.06
C TYR A 164 16.27 3.59 3.46
N PHE A 165 17.12 3.67 2.45
CA PHE A 165 18.56 3.83 2.58
C PHE A 165 19.01 4.99 1.71
N VAL A 166 19.77 5.90 2.29
CA VAL A 166 20.36 7.02 1.55
C VAL A 166 21.84 6.77 1.30
N SER A 167 22.33 7.12 0.13
CA SER A 167 23.74 6.97 -0.26
C SER A 167 24.25 8.21 -1.01
N ILE A 168 25.55 8.49 -0.90
CA ILE A 168 26.24 9.47 -1.72
C ILE A 168 26.68 8.78 -3.02
N GLU A 169 26.27 9.31 -4.15
CA GLU A 169 26.64 8.85 -5.49
C GLU A 169 27.75 9.69 -6.09
N ASP A 170 27.69 11.01 -5.91
CA ASP A 170 28.72 11.94 -6.40
C ASP A 170 28.94 13.06 -5.38
N TYR A 171 30.11 13.03 -4.74
CA TYR A 171 30.47 14.00 -3.72
C TYR A 171 30.57 15.44 -4.27
N ALA A 172 30.92 15.59 -5.54
CA ALA A 172 31.09 16.91 -6.17
C ALA A 172 29.75 17.63 -6.42
N LEU A 173 28.65 16.91 -6.36
CA LEU A 173 27.29 17.42 -6.53
C LEU A 173 26.54 17.63 -5.21
N LEU A 174 27.19 17.33 -4.07
CA LEU A 174 26.60 17.61 -2.77
C LEU A 174 26.61 19.12 -2.51
N ASP A 175 25.46 19.64 -2.15
CA ASP A 175 25.30 21.04 -1.75
C ASP A 175 25.04 21.12 -0.24
N ALA A 176 25.78 22.01 0.44
CA ALA A 176 25.56 22.29 1.84
C ALA A 176 24.44 23.32 1.94
N ASP A 177 23.25 22.88 2.24
CA ASP A 177 22.13 23.77 2.43
C ASP A 177 21.84 24.05 3.90
N ASN A 178 21.50 25.30 4.20
CA ASN A 178 21.27 25.79 5.57
C ASN A 178 19.86 25.48 6.07
N GLY A 179 19.30 24.34 5.73
CA GLY A 179 17.98 23.96 6.17
C GLY A 179 17.60 22.55 5.76
N SER A 180 16.47 22.06 6.22
CA SER A 180 15.93 20.80 5.74
C SER A 180 15.59 20.93 4.25
N GLN A 181 16.26 20.15 3.43
CA GLN A 181 15.96 20.06 2.00
C GLN A 181 15.12 18.83 1.76
N ASP A 182 14.10 18.99 0.94
CA ASP A 182 13.39 17.87 0.37
C ASP A 182 14.35 17.09 -0.53
N MET A 183 14.81 15.93 -0.07
CA MET A 183 15.67 15.05 -0.87
C MET A 183 14.97 14.52 -2.12
N GLY A 184 13.65 14.55 -2.13
CA GLY A 184 12.81 14.06 -3.21
C GLY A 184 11.42 13.67 -2.73
N THR A 185 10.54 13.41 -3.67
CA THR A 185 9.19 12.94 -3.40
C THR A 185 9.04 11.50 -3.85
N VAL A 186 8.77 10.60 -2.92
CA VAL A 186 8.42 9.21 -3.22
C VAL A 186 6.92 9.11 -3.45
N THR A 187 6.52 8.48 -4.55
CA THR A 187 5.12 8.28 -4.91
C THR A 187 4.82 6.79 -4.98
N TYR A 188 3.78 6.37 -4.31
CA TYR A 188 3.20 5.03 -4.39
C TYR A 188 1.91 5.08 -5.18
N THR A 189 1.73 4.15 -6.11
CA THR A 189 0.53 4.05 -6.95
C THR A 189 -0.01 2.64 -6.89
N ILE A 190 -1.27 2.49 -6.45
CA ILE A 190 -1.98 1.22 -6.49
C ILE A 190 -2.82 1.15 -7.75
N THR A 191 -2.78 0.00 -8.42
CA THR A 191 -3.56 -0.29 -9.64
C THR A 191 -4.25 -1.64 -9.52
N GLU A 192 -5.41 -1.76 -10.15
CA GLU A 192 -6.22 -2.96 -10.34
C GLU A 192 -6.21 -3.39 -11.82
#